data_c0a0f606fa01ae483efb59fc8b6c9ad4
#
_entry.id   c0a0f606fa01ae483efb59fc8b6c9ad4
#
_cell.length_a   1.000
_cell.length_b   1.000
_cell.length_c   1.000
_cell.angle_alpha   90.00
_cell.angle_beta   90.00
_cell.angle_gamma   90.00
#
_symmetry.space_group_name_H-M   'P 1'
#
loop_
_entity.id
_entity.type
_entity.pdbx_description
1 polymer ?
#
loop_
_entity_poly.entity_id
_entity_poly.type
_entity_poly.pdbx_seq_one_letter_code
_entity_poly.pdbx_strand_id
1 'polypeptide(L)'
;MAKIKVSDLRALVKNEVEELDYNGLKIEVKKYLPVSQKLELVLSVYNSCIDEDNGLKVVNGNSKEIALVFFIAKYYTNINLPKDIFEAYDILIESGLYNTIENVIYDEVIRIEDMLDEVIAYEDEKYHHENQFVYVVKNLLQELINKVPSLEEAKDFVEMAEKEISRFDPNKVKFIKDFIDLNKGK
;
A
#
# COMPACT_ATOMS: atom_id res chain seq x y z
N MET A 1 -30.28 -12.26 33.34
CA MET A 1 -28.99 -12.76 32.90
C MET A 1 -27.89 -11.88 33.45
N ALA A 2 -26.87 -12.42 34.10
CA ALA A 2 -25.71 -11.68 34.55
C ALA A 2 -24.91 -11.23 33.32
N LYS A 3 -24.51 -9.95 33.28
CA LYS A 3 -23.66 -9.43 32.19
C LYS A 3 -22.22 -9.89 32.42
N ILE A 4 -21.63 -10.56 31.43
CA ILE A 4 -20.19 -10.91 31.41
C ILE A 4 -19.37 -9.62 31.21
N LYS A 5 -18.37 -9.41 32.05
CA LYS A 5 -17.47 -8.25 31.91
C LYS A 5 -16.34 -8.59 30.94
N VAL A 6 -15.88 -7.61 30.18
CA VAL A 6 -14.73 -7.76 29.25
C VAL A 6 -13.47 -8.21 29.99
N SER A 7 -13.29 -7.78 31.26
CA SER A 7 -12.22 -8.27 32.15
C SER A 7 -12.18 -9.78 32.29
N ASP A 8 -13.37 -10.43 32.35
CA ASP A 8 -13.49 -11.86 32.53
C ASP A 8 -13.07 -12.61 31.25
N LEU A 9 -13.37 -12.02 30.09
CA LEU A 9 -12.91 -12.52 28.77
C LEU A 9 -11.41 -12.36 28.60
N ARG A 10 -10.82 -11.27 29.12
CA ARG A 10 -9.38 -11.00 29.03
C ARG A 10 -8.52 -12.10 29.68
N ALA A 11 -9.03 -12.70 30.75
CA ALA A 11 -8.38 -13.82 31.41
C ALA A 11 -8.35 -15.11 30.57
N LEU A 12 -9.21 -15.19 29.55
CA LEU A 12 -9.30 -16.33 28.62
C LEU A 12 -8.43 -16.14 27.36
N VAL A 13 -7.93 -14.94 27.13
CA VAL A 13 -7.05 -14.68 25.98
C VAL A 13 -5.68 -15.27 26.25
N LYS A 14 -5.36 -16.33 25.54
CA LYS A 14 -4.02 -16.90 25.53
C LYS A 14 -3.26 -16.32 24.36
N ASN A 15 -2.08 -15.72 24.62
CA ASN A 15 -1.11 -15.42 23.59
C ASN A 15 -0.44 -16.75 23.20
N GLU A 16 -1.11 -17.53 22.35
CA GLU A 16 -0.59 -18.83 21.93
C GLU A 16 0.52 -18.62 20.90
N VAL A 17 1.68 -19.19 21.21
CA VAL A 17 2.82 -19.31 20.31
C VAL A 17 2.99 -20.79 20.02
N GLU A 18 3.10 -21.16 18.77
CA GLU A 18 3.44 -22.52 18.34
C GLU A 18 4.93 -22.59 18.02
N GLU A 19 5.63 -23.55 18.58
CA GLU A 19 7.03 -23.82 18.28
C GLU A 19 7.10 -24.87 17.15
N LEU A 20 7.64 -24.49 16.01
CA LEU A 20 7.88 -25.36 14.86
C LEU A 20 9.34 -25.80 14.84
N ASP A 21 9.57 -27.10 14.64
CA ASP A 21 10.90 -27.62 14.29
C ASP A 21 10.98 -27.72 12.76
N TYR A 22 11.70 -26.77 12.17
CA TYR A 22 11.88 -26.73 10.72
C TYR A 22 13.35 -27.01 10.36
N ASN A 23 13.64 -28.26 9.96
CA ASN A 23 15.00 -28.72 9.64
C ASN A 23 16.02 -28.47 10.77
N GLY A 24 15.62 -28.64 12.03
CA GLY A 24 16.42 -28.38 13.21
C GLY A 24 16.49 -26.92 13.68
N LEU A 25 15.76 -26.04 12.98
CA LEU A 25 15.56 -24.63 13.39
C LEU A 25 14.26 -24.50 14.20
N LYS A 26 14.35 -23.92 15.38
CA LYS A 26 13.19 -23.64 16.20
C LYS A 26 12.60 -22.30 15.84
N ILE A 27 11.39 -22.33 15.27
CA ILE A 27 10.65 -21.16 14.83
C ILE A 27 9.43 -21.00 15.70
N GLU A 28 9.31 -19.86 16.36
CA GLU A 28 8.12 -19.48 17.12
C GLU A 28 7.13 -18.77 16.20
N VAL A 29 5.89 -19.28 16.13
CA VAL A 29 4.79 -18.68 15.36
C VAL A 29 3.69 -18.22 16.31
N LYS A 30 3.38 -16.94 16.33
CA LYS A 30 2.27 -16.36 17.08
C LYS A 30 0.96 -16.71 16.38
N LYS A 31 0.03 -17.38 17.09
CA LYS A 31 -1.28 -17.74 16.51
C LYS A 31 -2.22 -16.55 16.32
N TYR A 32 -1.94 -15.43 16.94
CA TYR A 32 -2.77 -14.23 16.91
C TYR A 32 -1.92 -12.98 17.07
N LEU A 33 -2.23 -11.95 16.29
CA LEU A 33 -1.69 -10.61 16.49
C LEU A 33 -2.77 -9.66 17.03
N PRO A 34 -2.41 -8.74 17.96
CA PRO A 34 -3.28 -7.64 18.33
C PRO A 34 -3.71 -6.83 17.11
N VAL A 35 -4.94 -6.29 17.13
CA VAL A 35 -5.49 -5.50 16.01
C VAL A 35 -4.56 -4.37 15.57
N SER A 36 -3.88 -3.69 16.50
CA SER A 36 -2.92 -2.64 16.17
C SER A 36 -1.75 -3.15 15.31
N GLN A 37 -1.23 -4.35 15.61
CA GLN A 37 -0.15 -4.95 14.82
C GLN A 37 -0.65 -5.47 13.46
N LYS A 38 -1.90 -5.97 13.39
CA LYS A 38 -2.51 -6.34 12.11
C LYS A 38 -2.68 -5.14 11.19
N LEU A 39 -3.17 -4.01 11.74
CA LEU A 39 -3.29 -2.77 10.97
C LEU A 39 -1.93 -2.24 10.49
N GLU A 40 -0.90 -2.32 11.35
CA GLU A 40 0.46 -1.94 10.97
C GLU A 40 1.01 -2.83 9.85
N LEU A 41 0.76 -4.15 9.93
CA LEU A 41 1.12 -5.11 8.88
C LEU A 41 0.40 -4.76 7.57
N VAL A 42 -0.93 -4.62 7.58
CA VAL A 42 -1.74 -4.29 6.40
C VAL A 42 -1.26 -3.01 5.74
N LEU A 43 -1.02 -1.95 6.52
CA LEU A 43 -0.50 -0.68 6.00
C LEU A 43 0.91 -0.81 5.44
N SER A 44 1.75 -1.67 6.04
CA SER A 44 3.12 -1.93 5.53
C SER A 44 3.08 -2.64 4.19
N VAL A 45 2.21 -3.66 4.04
CA VAL A 45 1.99 -4.35 2.76
C VAL A 45 1.44 -3.37 1.72
N TYR A 46 0.38 -2.63 2.07
CA TYR A 46 -0.24 -1.64 1.20
C TYR A 46 0.79 -0.63 0.65
N ASN A 47 1.57 0.00 1.54
CA ASN A 47 2.60 0.96 1.14
C ASN A 47 3.69 0.37 0.25
N SER A 48 3.94 -0.94 0.34
CA SER A 48 4.90 -1.65 -0.51
C SER A 48 4.35 -2.02 -1.89
N CYS A 49 3.02 -1.91 -2.07
CA CYS A 49 2.34 -2.26 -3.32
C CYS A 49 2.06 -1.05 -4.22
N ILE A 50 2.34 0.17 -3.75
CA ILE A 50 2.03 1.38 -4.51
C ILE A 50 3.20 1.76 -5.39
N ASP A 51 2.96 1.71 -6.69
CA ASP A 51 3.86 2.29 -7.70
C ASP A 51 3.36 3.69 -8.08
N GLU A 52 4.29 4.63 -8.25
CA GLU A 52 3.98 5.97 -8.73
C GLU A 52 4.78 6.25 -10.00
N ASP A 53 4.07 6.38 -11.11
CA ASP A 53 4.65 6.78 -12.40
C ASP A 53 3.95 8.02 -12.95
N ASN A 54 4.74 9.07 -13.21
CA ASN A 54 4.25 10.35 -13.77
C ASN A 54 3.07 10.98 -13.00
N GLY A 55 3.06 10.82 -11.67
CA GLY A 55 2.01 11.32 -10.78
C GLY A 55 0.74 10.45 -10.75
N LEU A 56 0.76 9.30 -11.40
CA LEU A 56 -0.30 8.30 -11.33
C LEU A 56 0.09 7.23 -10.31
N LYS A 57 -0.82 6.90 -9.42
CA LYS A 57 -0.65 5.85 -8.42
C LYS A 57 -1.42 4.61 -8.85
N VAL A 58 -0.74 3.47 -8.80
CA VAL A 58 -1.31 2.18 -9.19
C VAL A 58 -0.90 1.12 -8.17
N VAL A 59 -1.83 0.25 -7.81
CA VAL A 59 -1.53 -0.91 -6.98
C VAL A 59 -0.91 -2.01 -7.83
N ASN A 60 0.29 -2.46 -7.44
CA ASN A 60 1.01 -3.55 -8.10
C ASN A 60 0.71 -4.88 -7.41
N GLY A 61 -0.03 -5.76 -8.09
CA GLY A 61 -0.44 -7.06 -7.55
C GLY A 61 0.72 -8.00 -7.22
N ASN A 62 1.81 -7.97 -8.00
CA ASN A 62 2.99 -8.81 -7.73
C ASN A 62 3.71 -8.34 -6.46
N SER A 63 3.83 -7.02 -6.28
CA SER A 63 4.40 -6.43 -5.06
C SER A 63 3.53 -6.73 -3.84
N LYS A 64 2.20 -6.86 -4.01
CA LYS A 64 1.27 -7.27 -2.94
C LYS A 64 1.63 -8.63 -2.37
N GLU A 65 1.78 -9.65 -3.22
CA GLU A 65 2.10 -11.01 -2.78
C GLU A 65 3.45 -11.07 -2.07
N ILE A 66 4.49 -10.49 -2.67
CA ILE A 66 5.84 -10.46 -2.10
C ILE A 66 5.84 -9.78 -0.73
N ALA A 67 5.19 -8.63 -0.62
CA ALA A 67 5.09 -7.87 0.62
C ALA A 67 4.29 -8.64 1.69
N LEU A 68 3.19 -9.28 1.31
CA LEU A 68 2.35 -10.05 2.23
C LEU A 68 3.15 -11.18 2.88
N VAL A 69 3.83 -12.00 2.09
CA VAL A 69 4.71 -13.09 2.57
C VAL A 69 5.77 -12.57 3.54
N PHE A 70 6.46 -11.49 3.16
CA PHE A 70 7.49 -10.87 3.97
C PHE A 70 6.95 -10.37 5.32
N PHE A 71 5.87 -9.58 5.30
CA PHE A 71 5.34 -8.98 6.52
C PHE A 71 4.64 -9.99 7.42
N ILE A 72 3.99 -11.03 6.88
CA ILE A 72 3.47 -12.14 7.67
C ILE A 72 4.63 -12.81 8.41
N ALA A 73 5.69 -13.24 7.74
CA ALA A 73 6.84 -13.85 8.39
C ALA A 73 7.46 -12.93 9.45
N LYS A 74 7.58 -11.63 9.17
CA LYS A 74 8.15 -10.63 10.08
C LYS A 74 7.35 -10.41 11.36
N TYR A 75 6.01 -10.39 11.28
CA TYR A 75 5.16 -10.06 12.43
C TYR A 75 4.75 -11.28 13.24
N TYR A 76 4.57 -12.42 12.57
CA TYR A 76 4.10 -13.64 13.21
C TYR A 76 5.21 -14.53 13.74
N THR A 77 6.47 -14.35 13.29
CA THR A 77 7.57 -15.26 13.68
C THR A 77 8.71 -14.54 14.38
N ASN A 78 9.66 -15.33 14.92
CA ASN A 78 10.93 -14.88 15.46
C ASN A 78 12.06 -14.88 14.41
N ILE A 79 11.75 -15.00 13.11
CA ILE A 79 12.75 -15.06 12.05
C ILE A 79 13.36 -13.67 11.82
N ASN A 80 14.68 -13.61 11.77
CA ASN A 80 15.38 -12.40 11.37
C ASN A 80 15.53 -12.39 9.83
N LEU A 81 14.64 -11.68 9.16
CA LEU A 81 14.61 -11.58 7.70
C LEU A 81 15.68 -10.63 7.15
N PRO A 82 16.20 -10.87 5.94
CA PRO A 82 17.03 -9.90 5.24
C PRO A 82 16.28 -8.58 5.02
N LYS A 83 17.03 -7.50 4.78
CA LYS A 83 16.43 -6.20 4.50
C LYS A 83 15.77 -6.13 3.12
N ASP A 84 16.30 -6.89 2.17
CA ASP A 84 15.75 -7.02 0.83
C ASP A 84 14.52 -7.93 0.88
N ILE A 85 13.38 -7.36 0.52
CA ILE A 85 12.09 -8.04 0.56
C ILE A 85 12.00 -9.17 -0.50
N PHE A 86 12.66 -9.00 -1.65
CA PHE A 86 12.69 -9.99 -2.72
C PHE A 86 13.55 -11.19 -2.31
N GLU A 87 14.74 -10.94 -1.74
CA GLU A 87 15.60 -12.01 -1.20
C GLU A 87 14.88 -12.79 -0.09
N ALA A 88 14.16 -12.08 0.80
CA ALA A 88 13.39 -12.72 1.85
C ALA A 88 12.26 -13.60 1.29
N TYR A 89 11.54 -13.10 0.29
CA TYR A 89 10.46 -13.83 -0.38
C TYR A 89 10.99 -15.13 -1.00
N ASP A 90 12.06 -15.05 -1.80
CA ASP A 90 12.66 -16.21 -2.44
C ASP A 90 13.06 -17.27 -1.43
N ILE A 91 13.74 -16.89 -0.34
CA ILE A 91 14.14 -17.79 0.74
C ILE A 91 12.91 -18.45 1.39
N LEU A 92 11.87 -17.69 1.71
CA LEU A 92 10.68 -18.19 2.40
C LEU A 92 9.88 -19.16 1.53
N ILE A 93 9.77 -18.87 0.24
CA ILE A 93 9.01 -19.70 -0.71
C ILE A 93 9.81 -20.93 -1.14
N GLU A 94 11.06 -20.78 -1.58
CA GLU A 94 11.87 -21.90 -2.05
C GLU A 94 12.16 -22.92 -0.95
N SER A 95 12.34 -22.45 0.28
CA SER A 95 12.48 -23.36 1.42
C SER A 95 11.19 -24.10 1.79
N GLY A 96 10.01 -23.60 1.38
CA GLY A 96 8.71 -24.08 1.83
C GLY A 96 8.34 -23.68 3.25
N LEU A 97 9.14 -22.82 3.87
CA LEU A 97 8.92 -22.36 5.25
C LEU A 97 7.65 -21.51 5.36
N TYR A 98 7.37 -20.66 4.37
CA TYR A 98 6.16 -19.85 4.36
C TYR A 98 4.90 -20.72 4.45
N ASN A 99 4.81 -21.77 3.63
CA ASN A 99 3.66 -22.69 3.67
C ASN A 99 3.46 -23.33 5.06
N THR A 100 4.56 -23.60 5.77
CA THR A 100 4.50 -24.17 7.12
C THR A 100 3.97 -23.16 8.12
N ILE A 101 4.40 -21.89 8.02
CA ILE A 101 3.91 -20.77 8.85
C ILE A 101 2.43 -20.52 8.54
N GLU A 102 2.06 -20.40 7.29
CA GLU A 102 0.70 -20.14 6.82
C GLU A 102 -0.28 -21.19 7.36
N ASN A 103 0.08 -22.47 7.32
CA ASN A 103 -0.76 -23.54 7.85
C ASN A 103 -1.08 -23.37 9.35
N VAL A 104 -0.17 -22.80 10.14
CA VAL A 104 -0.39 -22.55 11.58
C VAL A 104 -1.35 -21.39 11.82
N ILE A 105 -1.33 -20.38 10.93
CA ILE A 105 -2.07 -19.12 11.10
C ILE A 105 -3.07 -18.87 9.97
N TYR A 106 -3.55 -19.91 9.31
CA TYR A 106 -4.37 -19.82 8.10
C TYR A 106 -5.56 -18.86 8.24
N ASP A 107 -6.33 -18.96 9.33
CA ASP A 107 -7.47 -18.05 9.57
C ASP A 107 -7.04 -16.58 9.75
N GLU A 108 -5.84 -16.35 10.28
CA GLU A 108 -5.29 -15.00 10.45
C GLU A 108 -4.81 -14.43 9.11
N VAL A 109 -4.22 -15.27 8.24
CA VAL A 109 -3.81 -14.86 6.88
C VAL A 109 -5.02 -14.40 6.09
N ILE A 110 -6.10 -15.19 6.05
CA ILE A 110 -7.35 -14.81 5.37
C ILE A 110 -7.87 -13.46 5.89
N ARG A 111 -7.89 -13.26 7.20
CA ARG A 111 -8.35 -11.98 7.78
C ARG A 111 -7.47 -10.80 7.37
N ILE A 112 -6.16 -11.01 7.25
CA ILE A 112 -5.22 -9.96 6.81
C ILE A 112 -5.44 -9.66 5.33
N GLU A 113 -5.64 -10.69 4.50
CA GLU A 113 -5.95 -10.52 3.09
C GLU A 113 -7.27 -9.76 2.89
N ASP A 114 -8.33 -10.12 3.60
CA ASP A 114 -9.61 -9.41 3.58
C ASP A 114 -9.43 -7.92 3.96
N MET A 115 -8.71 -7.64 5.05
CA MET A 115 -8.43 -6.27 5.49
C MET A 115 -7.61 -5.50 4.45
N LEU A 116 -6.63 -6.15 3.82
CA LEU A 116 -5.78 -5.55 2.80
C LEU A 116 -6.60 -5.23 1.54
N ASP A 117 -7.46 -6.16 1.11
CA ASP A 117 -8.32 -5.97 -0.06
C ASP A 117 -9.33 -4.84 0.15
N GLU A 118 -9.89 -4.68 1.35
CA GLU A 118 -10.72 -3.53 1.71
C GLU A 118 -9.96 -2.21 1.61
N VAL A 119 -8.71 -2.16 2.12
CA VAL A 119 -7.87 -0.95 2.06
C VAL A 119 -7.50 -0.64 0.60
N ILE A 120 -7.11 -1.65 -0.17
CA ILE A 120 -6.77 -1.48 -1.60
C ILE A 120 -7.99 -0.98 -2.38
N ALA A 121 -9.16 -1.59 -2.20
CA ALA A 121 -10.39 -1.19 -2.90
C ALA A 121 -10.77 0.27 -2.60
N TYR A 122 -10.69 0.68 -1.34
CA TYR A 122 -10.98 2.05 -0.93
C TYR A 122 -10.00 3.07 -1.53
N GLU A 123 -8.72 2.78 -1.50
CA GLU A 123 -7.69 3.68 -2.02
C GLU A 123 -7.62 3.64 -3.56
N ASP A 124 -7.92 2.51 -4.20
CA ASP A 124 -7.99 2.40 -5.66
C ASP A 124 -9.12 3.27 -6.22
N GLU A 125 -10.29 3.29 -5.58
CA GLU A 125 -11.37 4.21 -5.94
C GLU A 125 -10.92 5.67 -5.85
N LYS A 126 -10.23 6.04 -4.77
CA LYS A 126 -9.65 7.36 -4.59
C LYS A 126 -8.63 7.70 -5.67
N TYR A 127 -7.68 6.79 -5.95
CA TYR A 127 -6.67 6.98 -7.00
C TYR A 127 -7.30 7.04 -8.38
N HIS A 128 -8.35 6.27 -8.64
CA HIS A 128 -9.09 6.35 -9.89
C HIS A 128 -9.61 7.78 -10.14
N HIS A 129 -10.24 8.40 -9.14
CA HIS A 129 -10.68 9.78 -9.24
C HIS A 129 -9.53 10.77 -9.37
N GLU A 130 -8.44 10.60 -8.64
CA GLU A 130 -7.25 11.44 -8.74
C GLU A 130 -6.57 11.32 -10.11
N ASN A 131 -6.42 10.10 -10.61
CA ASN A 131 -5.85 9.82 -11.92
C ASN A 131 -6.70 10.37 -13.06
N GLN A 132 -8.04 10.25 -12.98
CA GLN A 132 -8.95 10.86 -13.95
C GLN A 132 -8.79 12.37 -14.00
N PHE A 133 -8.70 13.03 -12.85
CA PHE A 133 -8.47 14.47 -12.78
C PHE A 133 -7.14 14.86 -13.42
N VAL A 134 -6.05 14.19 -13.07
CA VAL A 134 -4.72 14.42 -13.66
C VAL A 134 -4.76 14.23 -15.18
N TYR A 135 -5.42 13.19 -15.68
CA TYR A 135 -5.57 12.91 -17.10
C TYR A 135 -6.35 14.00 -17.83
N VAL A 136 -7.47 14.46 -17.26
CA VAL A 136 -8.27 15.54 -17.84
C VAL A 136 -7.47 16.85 -17.91
N VAL A 137 -6.78 17.22 -16.83
CA VAL A 137 -5.94 18.41 -16.78
C VAL A 137 -4.81 18.34 -17.81
N LYS A 138 -4.14 17.19 -17.90
CA LYS A 138 -3.05 16.95 -18.86
C LYS A 138 -3.54 17.11 -20.31
N ASN A 139 -4.68 16.54 -20.64
CA ASN A 139 -5.27 16.68 -21.98
C ASN A 139 -5.67 18.12 -22.30
N LEU A 140 -6.30 18.82 -21.36
CA LEU A 140 -6.66 20.22 -21.51
C LEU A 140 -5.44 21.10 -21.75
N LEU A 141 -4.37 20.90 -20.97
CA LEU A 141 -3.11 21.62 -21.16
C LEU A 141 -2.48 21.32 -22.51
N GLN A 142 -2.49 20.06 -22.95
CA GLN A 142 -1.97 19.68 -24.27
C GLN A 142 -2.78 20.29 -25.42
N GLU A 143 -4.11 20.32 -25.33
CA GLU A 143 -4.97 20.98 -26.31
C GLU A 143 -4.71 22.50 -26.37
N LEU A 144 -4.47 23.12 -25.24
CA LEU A 144 -4.14 24.53 -25.17
C LEU A 144 -2.79 24.87 -25.81
N ILE A 145 -1.74 24.10 -25.47
CA ILE A 145 -0.43 24.26 -26.10
C ILE A 145 -0.54 24.16 -27.63
N ASN A 146 -1.41 23.27 -28.14
CA ASN A 146 -1.63 23.06 -29.55
C ASN A 146 -2.49 24.16 -30.22
N LYS A 147 -3.34 24.86 -29.47
CA LYS A 147 -4.32 25.85 -30.02
C LYS A 147 -3.90 27.31 -29.83
N VAL A 148 -2.97 27.59 -28.93
CA VAL A 148 -2.58 28.96 -28.60
C VAL A 148 -1.39 29.41 -29.46
N PRO A 149 -1.55 30.47 -30.27
CA PRO A 149 -0.51 30.93 -31.21
C PRO A 149 0.65 31.66 -30.52
N SER A 150 0.52 32.07 -29.28
CA SER A 150 1.55 32.81 -28.55
C SER A 150 1.78 32.27 -27.12
N LEU A 151 3.05 32.32 -26.70
CA LEU A 151 3.48 31.90 -25.35
C LEU A 151 2.86 32.76 -24.24
N GLU A 152 2.45 34.00 -24.56
CA GLU A 152 1.88 34.95 -23.60
C GLU A 152 0.42 34.58 -23.22
N GLU A 153 -0.40 34.25 -24.22
CA GLU A 153 -1.80 33.82 -24.00
C GLU A 153 -1.87 32.46 -23.26
N ALA A 154 -0.88 31.57 -23.48
CA ALA A 154 -0.76 30.32 -22.75
C ALA A 154 -0.43 30.56 -21.27
N LYS A 155 0.34 31.58 -20.92
CA LYS A 155 0.67 31.91 -19.53
C LYS A 155 -0.55 32.37 -18.73
N ASP A 156 -1.37 33.23 -19.28
CA ASP A 156 -2.56 33.75 -18.58
C ASP A 156 -3.56 32.65 -18.28
N PHE A 157 -3.68 31.68 -19.20
CA PHE A 157 -4.55 30.53 -18.99
C PHE A 157 -4.00 29.54 -17.96
N VAL A 158 -2.68 29.31 -17.98
CA VAL A 158 -2.02 28.46 -16.99
C VAL A 158 -2.16 29.06 -15.58
N GLU A 159 -1.97 30.38 -15.41
CA GLU A 159 -2.19 31.05 -14.13
C GLU A 159 -3.64 30.94 -13.66
N MET A 160 -4.60 31.00 -14.60
CA MET A 160 -6.02 30.84 -14.27
C MET A 160 -6.35 29.38 -13.86
N ALA A 161 -5.79 28.40 -14.57
CA ALA A 161 -5.93 26.98 -14.24
C ALA A 161 -5.26 26.64 -12.88
N GLU A 162 -4.05 27.17 -12.62
CA GLU A 162 -3.36 27.04 -11.34
C GLU A 162 -4.20 27.60 -10.18
N LYS A 163 -4.84 28.75 -10.39
CA LYS A 163 -5.68 29.41 -9.38
C LYS A 163 -6.95 28.61 -9.05
N GLU A 164 -7.59 28.04 -10.06
CA GLU A 164 -8.78 27.21 -9.83
C GLU A 164 -8.42 25.87 -9.18
N ILE A 165 -7.34 25.23 -9.61
CA ILE A 165 -6.87 23.94 -9.06
C ILE A 165 -6.35 24.11 -7.62
N SER A 166 -5.68 25.23 -7.31
CA SER A 166 -5.20 25.51 -5.95
C SER A 166 -6.31 25.65 -4.91
N ARG A 167 -7.55 25.93 -5.35
CA ARG A 167 -8.73 25.94 -4.49
C ARG A 167 -9.17 24.53 -4.06
N PHE A 168 -8.82 23.51 -4.83
CA PHE A 168 -9.26 22.14 -4.58
C PHE A 168 -8.18 21.27 -3.91
N ASP A 169 -6.90 21.40 -4.32
CA ASP A 169 -5.78 20.66 -3.73
C ASP A 169 -4.42 21.33 -4.01
N PRO A 170 -3.74 21.88 -2.99
CA PRO A 170 -2.44 22.52 -3.17
C PRO A 170 -1.33 21.60 -3.73
N ASN A 171 -1.42 20.28 -3.53
CA ASN A 171 -0.41 19.33 -4.02
C ASN A 171 -0.53 19.11 -5.53
N LYS A 172 -1.72 19.27 -6.11
CA LYS A 172 -1.96 19.15 -7.56
C LYS A 172 -1.37 20.33 -8.35
N VAL A 173 -1.18 21.49 -7.69
CA VAL A 173 -0.51 22.65 -8.31
C VAL A 173 0.96 22.36 -8.64
N LYS A 174 1.66 21.60 -7.80
CA LYS A 174 3.04 21.21 -8.03
C LYS A 174 3.18 20.38 -9.29
N PHE A 175 2.30 19.39 -9.49
CA PHE A 175 2.28 18.55 -10.68
C PHE A 175 2.14 19.36 -11.97
N ILE A 176 1.23 20.36 -11.98
CA ILE A 176 1.02 21.23 -13.15
C ILE A 176 2.26 22.06 -13.44
N LYS A 177 2.91 22.61 -12.40
CA LYS A 177 4.17 23.36 -12.56
C LYS A 177 5.27 22.49 -13.13
N ASP A 178 5.46 21.30 -12.59
CA ASP A 178 6.47 20.35 -13.07
C ASP A 178 6.21 19.96 -14.54
N PHE A 179 4.94 19.74 -14.92
CA PHE A 179 4.54 19.45 -16.31
C PHE A 179 4.81 20.60 -17.27
N ILE A 180 4.52 21.83 -16.87
CA ILE A 180 4.77 23.03 -17.68
C ILE A 180 6.26 23.26 -17.86
N ASP A 181 7.05 23.08 -16.79
CA ASP A 181 8.50 23.28 -16.84
C ASP A 181 9.21 22.22 -17.70
N LEU A 182 8.72 20.98 -17.72
CA LEU A 182 9.19 19.93 -18.62
C LEU A 182 8.94 20.23 -20.12
N ASN A 183 7.91 21.00 -20.44
CA ASN A 183 7.53 21.30 -21.83
C ASN A 183 8.01 22.69 -22.32
N LYS A 184 8.62 23.52 -21.47
CA LYS A 184 9.21 24.82 -21.86
C LYS A 184 10.51 24.70 -22.70
N GLY A 185 11.05 23.49 -22.84
CA GLY A 185 12.30 23.22 -23.57
C GLY A 185 12.11 22.63 -24.98
N LYS A 186 10.89 22.52 -25.47
CA LYS A 186 10.55 22.07 -26.83
C LYS A 186 9.94 23.21 -27.62
#